data_b4a6767c1ea0373fe882cda3e3466dc6
#
_entry.id   b4a6767c1ea0373fe882cda3e3466dc6
#
_cell.length_a   1.000
_cell.length_b   1.000
_cell.length_c   1.000
_cell.angle_alpha   90.00
_cell.angle_beta   90.00
_cell.angle_gamma   90.00
#
_symmetry.space_group_name_H-M   'P 1'
#
loop_
_entity.id
_entity.type
_entity.pdbx_description
1 polymer ?
#
loop_
_entity_poly.entity_id
_entity_poly.type
_entity_poly.pdbx_seq_one_letter_code
_entity_poly.pdbx_strand_id
1 'polypeptide(L)' 'MDEDAPLFVISVAAQMAGMHPQTLRQYDRLGLVSPGRARGRGRRYSLREVATLREV' A
#
# COMPACT_ATOMS: atom_id res chain seq x y z
N MET A 1 -0.97 17.71 1.81
CA MET A 1 -0.44 16.50 1.16
C MET A 1 -1.59 15.71 0.55
N ASP A 2 -1.39 15.23 -0.64
CA ASP A 2 -2.41 14.47 -1.35
C ASP A 2 -2.47 13.04 -0.80
N GLU A 3 -3.60 12.70 -0.19
CA GLU A 3 -3.77 11.38 0.41
C GLU A 3 -3.83 10.26 -0.62
N ASP A 4 -4.07 10.59 -1.86
CA ASP A 4 -4.16 9.61 -2.92
C ASP A 4 -2.88 9.51 -3.75
N ALA A 5 -1.87 10.29 -3.43
CA ALA A 5 -0.62 10.23 -4.17
C ALA A 5 0.11 8.92 -3.87
N PRO A 6 0.55 8.17 -4.91
CA PRO A 6 1.22 6.89 -4.70
C PRO A 6 2.68 7.10 -4.31
N LEU A 7 2.92 7.37 -3.05
CA LEU A 7 4.23 7.79 -2.56
C LEU A 7 5.06 6.68 -1.92
N PHE A 8 4.42 5.64 -1.38
CA PHE A 8 5.13 4.70 -0.51
C PHE A 8 5.30 3.33 -1.17
N VAL A 9 6.56 2.89 -1.28
CA VAL A 9 6.83 1.54 -1.76
C VAL A 9 6.34 0.54 -0.71
N ILE A 10 6.20 -0.71 -1.13
CA ILE A 10 5.54 -1.73 -0.31
C ILE A 10 6.20 -1.91 1.06
N SER A 11 7.53 -1.88 1.13
CA SER A 11 8.23 -2.06 2.41
C SER A 11 7.90 -0.93 3.37
N VAL A 12 7.85 0.30 2.87
CA VAL A 12 7.54 1.46 3.69
C VAL A 12 6.06 1.44 4.08
N ALA A 13 5.18 1.15 3.12
CA ALA A 13 3.74 1.11 3.39
C ALA A 13 3.41 0.06 4.45
N ALA A 14 4.02 -1.11 4.35
CA ALA A 14 3.80 -2.18 5.32
C ALA A 14 4.27 -1.75 6.70
N GLN A 15 5.43 -1.13 6.78
CA GLN A 15 5.96 -0.66 8.06
C GLN A 15 5.02 0.38 8.68
N MET A 16 4.52 1.30 7.87
CA MET A 16 3.59 2.32 8.35
C MET A 16 2.28 1.70 8.84
N ALA A 17 1.85 0.61 8.20
CA ALA A 17 0.62 -0.07 8.56
C ALA A 17 0.82 -1.10 9.68
N GLY A 18 2.04 -1.31 10.11
CA GLY A 18 2.33 -2.25 11.19
C GLY A 18 2.24 -3.71 10.77
N MET A 19 2.57 -4.01 9.53
CA MET A 19 2.51 -5.38 9.03
C MET A 19 3.75 -5.71 8.23
N HIS A 20 3.98 -7.00 8.02
CA HIS A 20 5.10 -7.46 7.22
C HIS A 20 4.82 -7.22 5.74
N PRO A 21 5.84 -6.86 4.94
CA PRO A 21 5.63 -6.66 3.51
C PRO A 21 5.03 -7.87 2.81
N GLN A 22 5.37 -9.06 3.26
CA GLN A 22 4.82 -10.28 2.69
C GLN A 22 3.30 -10.34 2.87
N THR A 23 2.83 -9.92 4.03
CA THR A 23 1.39 -9.87 4.30
C THR A 23 0.72 -8.88 3.36
N LEU A 24 1.35 -7.74 3.14
CA LEU A 24 0.78 -6.73 2.24
C LEU A 24 0.71 -7.26 0.82
N ARG A 25 1.71 -8.02 0.39
CA ARG A 25 1.69 -8.63 -0.94
C ARG A 25 0.53 -9.60 -1.08
N GLN A 26 0.21 -10.35 -0.02
CA GLN A 26 -0.92 -11.25 -0.04
C GLN A 26 -2.24 -10.49 -0.14
N TYR A 27 -2.34 -9.38 0.56
CA TYR A 27 -3.55 -8.54 0.48
C TYR A 27 -3.75 -8.03 -0.94
N ASP A 28 -2.68 -7.59 -1.59
CA ASP A 28 -2.75 -7.12 -2.96
C ASP A 28 -3.21 -8.26 -3.88
N ARG A 29 -2.63 -9.43 -3.70
CA ARG A 29 -2.95 -10.58 -4.53
C ARG A 29 -4.41 -11.00 -4.38
N LEU A 30 -4.95 -10.88 -3.17
CA LEU A 30 -6.33 -11.24 -2.89
C LEU A 30 -7.31 -10.14 -3.28
N GLY A 31 -6.80 -8.98 -3.68
CA GLY A 31 -7.66 -7.88 -4.07
C GLY A 31 -8.24 -7.10 -2.91
N LEU A 32 -7.74 -7.32 -1.70
CA LEU A 32 -8.22 -6.60 -0.53
C LEU A 32 -7.78 -5.15 -0.55
N VAL A 33 -6.55 -4.92 -0.94
CA VAL A 33 -6.01 -3.58 -1.11
C VAL A 33 -5.11 -3.60 -2.33
N SER A 34 -5.37 -2.74 -3.29
CA SER A 34 -4.56 -2.66 -4.50
C SER A 34 -3.80 -1.35 -4.52
N PRO A 35 -2.49 -1.40 -4.73
CA PRO A 35 -1.70 -0.17 -4.80
C PRO A 35 -2.03 0.62 -6.04
N GLY A 36 -1.93 1.92 -5.94
CA GLY A 36 -2.01 2.77 -7.12
C GLY A 36 -0.84 2.47 -8.03
N ARG A 37 -1.11 2.25 -9.29
CA ARG A 37 -0.07 1.95 -10.23
C ARG A 37 0.48 3.23 -10.81
N ALA A 38 1.65 3.58 -10.37
CA ALA A 38 2.27 4.81 -10.83
C ALA A 38 2.88 4.58 -12.21
N ARG A 39 2.09 4.69 -13.22
CA ARG A 39 2.57 4.68 -14.61
C ARG A 39 3.33 3.42 -14.97
N GLY A 40 2.93 2.29 -14.43
CA GLY A 40 3.57 1.03 -14.73
C GLY A 40 4.90 0.83 -14.06
N ARG A 41 5.25 1.68 -13.12
CA ARG A 41 6.53 1.60 -12.44
C ARG A 41 6.37 1.13 -11.03
N GLY A 42 6.47 -0.14 -10.78
CA GLY A 42 6.40 -0.65 -9.45
C GLY A 42 5.09 -0.29 -8.76
N ARG A 43 4.93 -0.77 -7.56
CA ARG A 43 3.71 -0.57 -6.80
C ARG A 43 3.99 0.40 -5.66
N ARG A 44 3.16 1.42 -5.57
CA ARG A 44 3.27 2.41 -4.51
C ARG A 44 1.91 2.62 -3.90
N TYR A 45 1.90 2.80 -2.60
CA TYR A 45 0.68 2.95 -1.83
C TYR A 45 0.53 4.41 -1.42
N SER A 46 -0.72 4.85 -1.30
CA SER A 46 -1.03 6.19 -0.86
C SER A 46 -1.27 6.19 0.65
N LEU A 47 -1.34 7.40 1.25
CA LEU A 47 -1.69 7.52 2.65
C LEU A 47 -3.07 6.93 2.93
N ARG A 48 -4.01 7.13 2.01
CA ARG A 48 -5.35 6.60 2.17
C ARG A 48 -5.32 5.08 2.21
N GLU A 49 -4.53 4.46 1.37
CA GLU A 49 -4.41 3.01 1.34
C GLU A 49 -3.74 2.49 2.61
N VAL A 50 -2.72 3.20 3.10
CA VAL A 50 -2.08 2.81 4.35
C VAL A 50 -3.08 2.88 5.50
N ALA A 51 -3.91 3.92 5.54
CA ALA A 51 -4.93 4.03 6.57
C ALA A 51 -5.92 2.87 6.50
N THR A 52 -6.30 2.47 5.30
CA THR A 52 -7.18 1.33 5.11
C THR A 52 -6.54 0.05 5.65
N LEU A 53 -5.25 -0.14 5.37
CA LEU A 53 -4.53 -1.32 5.85
C LEU A 53 -4.50 -1.38 7.37
N ARG A 54 -4.40 -0.25 8.03
CA ARG A 54 -4.34 -0.23 9.49
C ARG A 54 -5.65 -0.61 10.14
N GLU A 55 -6.75 -0.57 9.39
CA GLU A 55 -8.06 -0.90 9.91
C GLU A 55 -8.46 -2.35 9.65
N VAL A 56 -7.64 -3.06 8.92
CA VAL A 56 -7.92 -4.44 8.58
C VAL A 56 -7.68 -5.39 9.77
#